data_55b7248f3670a19263fd67ad0d6991c2
#
_entry.id   55b7248f3670a19263fd67ad0d6991c2
#
_cell.length_a   1.000
_cell.length_b   1.000
_cell.length_c   1.000
_cell.angle_alpha   90.00
_cell.angle_beta   90.00
_cell.angle_gamma   90.00
#
_symmetry.space_group_name_H-M   'P 1'
#
loop_
_entity.id
_entity.type
_entity.pdbx_description
1 polymer ?
#
loop_
_entity_poly.entity_id
_entity_poly.type
_entity_poly.pdbx_seq_one_letter_code
_entity_poly.pdbx_strand_id
1 'polypeptide(L)'
;MKPLKQLIHRLLDSCGFKVMKNSAHTDLIRELEKNLEKRFDFLQERIVANSFFFKRNVPAWYQPIASEPGVQLILRDLIKPGDTCLDVGAFQGDLTLVMSRLVGPKGQIVTFEANPLILERLTNNCISNFLTNVFLIHGAVWHKSDEWLQFFNNGAASRIDIKSTEKIEDLFHIKSISLDDFLASNKMIPDVVKMDIEGAEKHALRGFANNLDLHKPHLVFEHATNDSDDALVIIKSHGYRTFCSNQYQEVHTSADFLKGSAIRNVVCIHESKIGSTGFANPLSLVEKTKFKLSDFEKITESVYSIKTNLDAGRYIALLELSAPADATISYQIATERGIQGQYYEQYCRFEPNCRDLPFDLSEPQTVKINLETVERDFASTIQTCSVQIFRVDGYPVSNHFI
;
A
#
# COMPACT_ATOMS: atom_id res chain seq x y z
N MET A 1 -6.75 29.25 16.34
CA MET A 1 -7.18 30.38 15.45
C MET A 1 -6.37 31.67 15.63
N LYS A 2 -6.14 32.22 16.85
CA LYS A 2 -5.30 33.44 17.03
C LYS A 2 -3.85 33.32 16.46
N PRO A 3 -3.11 32.18 16.60
CA PRO A 3 -1.75 32.08 16.09
C PRO A 3 -1.63 32.09 14.55
N LEU A 4 -2.60 31.47 13.86
CA LEU A 4 -2.62 31.40 12.40
C LEU A 4 -2.86 32.78 11.77
N LYS A 5 -3.78 33.55 12.35
CA LYS A 5 -4.05 34.93 11.95
C LYS A 5 -2.82 35.81 12.05
N GLN A 6 -2.05 35.66 13.12
CA GLN A 6 -0.80 36.40 13.31
C GLN A 6 0.30 35.99 12.33
N LEU A 7 0.35 34.71 11.94
CA LEU A 7 1.31 34.21 10.96
C LEU A 7 0.98 34.74 9.56
N ILE A 8 -0.30 34.76 9.18
CA ILE A 8 -0.75 35.30 7.89
C ILE A 8 -0.44 36.81 7.78
N HIS A 9 -0.71 37.60 8.85
CA HIS A 9 -0.36 39.00 8.87
C HIS A 9 1.15 39.23 8.76
N ARG A 10 1.98 38.44 9.43
CA ARG A 10 3.45 38.54 9.34
C ARG A 10 3.97 38.17 7.92
N LEU A 11 3.39 37.16 7.26
CA LEU A 11 3.74 36.80 5.89
C LEU A 11 3.35 37.87 4.88
N LEU A 12 2.17 38.48 5.03
CA LEU A 12 1.72 39.57 4.18
C LEU A 12 2.59 40.82 4.36
N ASP A 13 2.93 41.17 5.61
CA ASP A 13 3.81 42.30 5.94
C ASP A 13 5.24 42.06 5.40
N SER A 14 5.77 40.84 5.47
CA SER A 14 7.09 40.50 4.94
C SER A 14 7.16 40.54 3.40
N CYS A 15 6.02 40.38 2.72
CA CYS A 15 5.90 40.51 1.27
C CYS A 15 5.58 41.96 0.82
N GLY A 16 5.59 42.94 1.69
CA GLY A 16 5.36 44.35 1.38
C GLY A 16 3.89 44.75 1.19
N PHE A 17 2.94 43.86 1.52
CA PHE A 17 1.52 44.15 1.47
C PHE A 17 1.04 44.85 2.75
N LYS A 18 0.86 46.18 2.72
CA LYS A 18 0.16 46.89 3.80
C LYS A 18 -1.34 46.59 3.70
N VAL A 19 -1.88 45.95 4.72
CA VAL A 19 -3.34 45.71 4.86
C VAL A 19 -4.09 47.04 5.07
N MET A 20 -4.63 47.58 4.00
CA MET A 20 -5.54 48.71 4.09
C MET A 20 -6.95 48.21 4.42
N LYS A 21 -7.59 48.84 5.41
CA LYS A 21 -8.98 48.50 5.85
C LYS A 21 -10.00 48.95 4.81
N ASN A 22 -10.20 48.20 3.76
CA ASN A 22 -11.28 48.42 2.80
C ASN A 22 -12.13 47.13 2.71
N SER A 23 -13.45 47.25 2.54
CA SER A 23 -14.41 46.12 2.57
C SER A 23 -14.05 44.99 1.59
N ALA A 24 -13.62 45.34 0.39
CA ALA A 24 -13.15 44.37 -0.62
C ALA A 24 -11.89 43.59 -0.17
N HIS A 25 -11.05 44.21 0.65
CA HIS A 25 -9.85 43.56 1.23
C HIS A 25 -10.22 42.59 2.34
N THR A 26 -11.26 42.88 3.07
CA THR A 26 -11.79 42.01 4.14
C THR A 26 -12.39 40.72 3.55
N ASP A 27 -13.04 40.83 2.40
CA ASP A 27 -13.64 39.68 1.71
C ASP A 27 -12.56 38.83 1.04
N LEU A 28 -11.54 39.42 0.44
CA LEU A 28 -10.38 38.71 -0.10
C LEU A 28 -9.60 37.96 1.00
N ILE A 29 -9.40 38.62 2.17
CA ILE A 29 -8.75 37.98 3.32
C ILE A 29 -9.59 36.81 3.85
N ARG A 30 -10.92 36.95 3.94
CA ARG A 30 -11.82 35.87 4.34
C ARG A 30 -11.78 34.69 3.33
N GLU A 31 -11.71 35.00 2.05
CA GLU A 31 -11.62 33.97 1.01
C GLU A 31 -10.26 33.27 1.03
N LEU A 32 -9.17 33.99 1.28
CA LEU A 32 -7.84 33.43 1.51
C LEU A 32 -7.79 32.60 2.81
N GLU A 33 -8.39 33.09 3.89
CA GLU A 33 -8.52 32.36 5.17
C GLU A 33 -9.31 31.06 4.95
N LYS A 34 -10.44 31.10 4.25
CA LYS A 34 -11.27 29.94 3.91
C LYS A 34 -10.56 28.94 2.97
N ASN A 35 -9.77 29.44 2.04
CA ASN A 35 -8.95 28.60 1.16
C ASN A 35 -7.74 28.02 1.90
N LEU A 36 -7.16 28.74 2.85
CA LEU A 36 -6.09 28.26 3.72
C LEU A 36 -6.64 27.28 4.77
N GLU A 37 -7.82 27.52 5.34
CA GLU A 37 -8.50 26.55 6.22
C GLU A 37 -8.81 25.25 5.46
N LYS A 38 -9.38 25.33 4.25
CA LYS A 38 -9.58 24.15 3.38
C LYS A 38 -8.26 23.44 3.03
N ARG A 39 -7.17 24.21 2.83
CA ARG A 39 -5.84 23.64 2.61
C ARG A 39 -5.24 23.08 3.89
N PHE A 40 -5.56 23.65 5.04
CA PHE A 40 -5.11 23.17 6.35
C PHE A 40 -5.88 21.91 6.79
N ASP A 41 -7.19 21.84 6.57
CA ASP A 41 -8.00 20.64 6.74
C ASP A 41 -7.52 19.54 5.79
N PHE A 42 -7.24 19.91 4.53
CA PHE A 42 -6.61 19.05 3.54
C PHE A 42 -5.18 18.60 3.96
N LEU A 43 -4.40 19.43 4.66
CA LEU A 43 -3.11 19.06 5.24
C LEU A 43 -3.28 18.17 6.48
N GLN A 44 -4.28 18.41 7.32
CA GLN A 44 -4.57 17.58 8.49
C GLN A 44 -5.08 16.19 8.09
N GLU A 45 -5.94 16.08 7.09
CA GLU A 45 -6.34 14.80 6.53
C GLU A 45 -5.17 13.99 5.93
N ARG A 46 -4.06 14.64 5.62
CA ARG A 46 -2.86 14.06 5.03
C ARG A 46 -1.75 13.68 6.01
N ILE A 47 -1.80 14.20 7.24
CA ILE A 47 -0.81 13.89 8.28
C ILE A 47 -1.10 12.54 8.95
N VAL A 48 -2.20 11.91 8.62
CA VAL A 48 -2.59 10.63 9.19
C VAL A 48 -1.87 9.51 8.45
N ALA A 49 -0.99 8.85 9.10
CA ALA A 49 -0.17 7.70 8.74
C ALA A 49 1.16 8.05 8.03
N ASN A 50 2.26 7.72 8.70
CA ASN A 50 3.64 7.80 8.21
C ASN A 50 4.18 9.19 7.81
N SER A 51 3.54 10.30 8.22
CA SER A 51 3.99 11.67 7.92
C SER A 51 4.07 12.03 6.44
N PHE A 52 3.34 11.38 5.56
CA PHE A 52 3.26 11.72 4.15
C PHE A 52 2.08 12.64 3.83
N PHE A 53 2.27 13.54 2.86
CA PHE A 53 1.22 14.32 2.24
C PHE A 53 0.68 13.57 1.03
N PHE A 54 -0.55 13.07 1.11
CA PHE A 54 -1.15 12.29 0.04
C PHE A 54 -2.46 12.93 -0.44
N LYS A 55 -2.54 13.30 -1.73
CA LYS A 55 -3.75 13.91 -2.28
C LYS A 55 -4.80 12.84 -2.57
N ARG A 56 -5.88 12.85 -1.80
CA ARG A 56 -7.03 11.98 -2.05
C ARG A 56 -7.80 12.40 -3.29
N ASN A 57 -7.98 11.46 -4.19
CA ASN A 57 -9.02 11.49 -5.22
C ASN A 57 -9.72 10.11 -5.29
N VAL A 58 -9.77 9.46 -4.15
CA VAL A 58 -10.44 8.18 -3.95
C VAL A 58 -11.56 8.39 -2.94
N PRO A 59 -12.57 7.53 -2.90
CA PRO A 59 -13.62 7.60 -1.90
C PRO A 59 -13.06 7.71 -0.48
N ALA A 60 -13.80 8.37 0.43
CA ALA A 60 -13.34 8.62 1.79
C ALA A 60 -12.98 7.34 2.58
N TRP A 61 -13.52 6.19 2.17
CA TRP A 61 -13.22 4.88 2.76
C TRP A 61 -11.86 4.31 2.32
N TYR A 62 -11.27 4.79 1.22
CA TYR A 62 -9.95 4.33 0.78
C TYR A 62 -8.85 5.18 1.45
N GLN A 63 -8.01 4.56 2.24
CA GLN A 63 -6.86 5.20 2.88
C GLN A 63 -5.55 4.55 2.39
N PRO A 64 -4.92 5.10 1.34
CA PRO A 64 -3.77 4.48 0.67
C PRO A 64 -2.61 4.15 1.60
N ILE A 65 -2.36 5.02 2.58
CA ILE A 65 -1.21 4.89 3.50
C ILE A 65 -1.39 3.73 4.49
N ALA A 66 -2.62 3.31 4.73
CA ALA A 66 -2.93 2.13 5.53
C ALA A 66 -3.22 0.90 4.64
N SER A 67 -3.18 1.07 3.30
CA SER A 67 -3.37 -0.04 2.36
C SER A 67 -2.15 -0.96 2.39
N GLU A 68 -2.39 -2.24 2.13
CA GLU A 68 -1.36 -3.26 2.00
C GLU A 68 -0.31 -3.28 3.14
N PRO A 69 -0.72 -3.33 4.42
CA PRO A 69 0.23 -3.25 5.53
C PRO A 69 1.27 -4.37 5.50
N GLY A 70 0.94 -5.54 4.96
CA GLY A 70 1.89 -6.64 4.77
C GLY A 70 2.99 -6.28 3.78
N VAL A 71 2.65 -5.64 2.67
CA VAL A 71 3.64 -5.18 1.68
C VAL A 71 4.52 -4.10 2.29
N GLN A 72 3.96 -3.13 3.01
CA GLN A 72 4.74 -2.08 3.67
C GLN A 72 5.73 -2.65 4.69
N LEU A 73 5.30 -3.61 5.52
CA LEU A 73 6.18 -4.27 6.49
C LEU A 73 7.32 -5.03 5.80
N ILE A 74 7.02 -5.75 4.71
CA ILE A 74 8.01 -6.47 3.93
C ILE A 74 9.00 -5.52 3.24
N LEU A 75 8.50 -4.46 2.60
CA LEU A 75 9.37 -3.46 1.97
C LEU A 75 10.31 -2.81 2.98
N ARG A 76 9.83 -2.49 4.19
CA ARG A 76 10.65 -1.97 5.29
C ARG A 76 11.78 -2.94 5.67
N ASP A 77 11.49 -4.24 5.68
CA ASP A 77 12.46 -5.25 6.08
C ASP A 77 13.48 -5.58 4.99
N LEU A 78 13.10 -5.43 3.70
CA LEU A 78 13.96 -5.75 2.56
C LEU A 78 14.79 -4.55 2.09
N ILE A 79 14.22 -3.35 2.09
CA ILE A 79 14.87 -2.14 1.57
C ILE A 79 15.90 -1.61 2.58
N LYS A 80 17.08 -1.28 2.08
CA LYS A 80 18.18 -0.68 2.84
C LYS A 80 18.44 0.75 2.36
N PRO A 81 18.93 1.64 3.24
CA PRO A 81 19.38 2.96 2.83
C PRO A 81 20.45 2.88 1.74
N GLY A 82 20.22 3.57 0.64
CA GLY A 82 21.11 3.57 -0.54
C GLY A 82 20.68 2.64 -1.68
N ASP A 83 19.67 1.79 -1.47
CA ASP A 83 19.18 0.86 -2.48
C ASP A 83 18.60 1.57 -3.70
N THR A 84 18.64 0.89 -4.84
CA THR A 84 17.88 1.19 -6.05
C THR A 84 16.65 0.30 -6.10
N CYS A 85 15.48 0.91 -5.99
CA CYS A 85 14.22 0.15 -6.00
C CYS A 85 13.36 0.51 -7.22
N LEU A 86 12.57 -0.47 -7.67
CA LEU A 86 11.58 -0.28 -8.73
C LEU A 86 10.19 -0.41 -8.14
N ASP A 87 9.31 0.54 -8.48
CA ASP A 87 7.88 0.51 -8.16
C ASP A 87 7.10 0.42 -9.48
N VAL A 88 6.69 -0.78 -9.83
CA VAL A 88 6.06 -1.10 -11.11
C VAL A 88 4.55 -1.19 -10.91
N GLY A 89 3.81 -0.27 -11.53
CA GLY A 89 2.39 -0.06 -11.25
C GLY A 89 2.19 0.78 -9.97
N ALA A 90 2.75 1.99 -9.99
CA ALA A 90 2.79 2.82 -8.78
C ALA A 90 1.47 3.47 -8.41
N PHE A 91 0.50 3.48 -9.33
CA PHE A 91 -0.78 4.14 -9.13
C PHE A 91 -0.60 5.58 -8.65
N GLN A 92 -1.12 5.94 -7.47
CA GLN A 92 -1.01 7.31 -6.92
C GLN A 92 0.28 7.52 -6.12
N GLY A 93 1.14 6.49 -5.96
CA GLY A 93 2.46 6.59 -5.34
C GLY A 93 2.50 6.35 -3.83
N ASP A 94 1.50 5.70 -3.25
CA ASP A 94 1.50 5.36 -1.83
C ASP A 94 2.72 4.50 -1.43
N LEU A 95 3.01 3.42 -2.16
CA LEU A 95 4.21 2.62 -1.91
C LEU A 95 5.49 3.33 -2.41
N THR A 96 5.44 4.08 -3.51
CA THR A 96 6.57 4.94 -3.94
C THR A 96 7.05 5.85 -2.81
N LEU A 97 6.12 6.49 -2.07
CA LEU A 97 6.45 7.37 -0.94
C LEU A 97 7.14 6.61 0.19
N VAL A 98 6.62 5.44 0.55
CA VAL A 98 7.21 4.55 1.57
C VAL A 98 8.62 4.13 1.15
N MET A 99 8.77 3.60 -0.06
CA MET A 99 10.05 3.13 -0.60
C MET A 99 11.08 4.27 -0.68
N SER A 100 10.67 5.46 -1.13
CA SER A 100 11.56 6.64 -1.19
C SER A 100 12.13 7.02 0.17
N ARG A 101 11.31 6.93 1.24
CA ARG A 101 11.79 7.18 2.60
C ARG A 101 12.76 6.09 3.08
N LEU A 102 12.48 4.83 2.78
CA LEU A 102 13.32 3.69 3.18
C LEU A 102 14.70 3.73 2.55
N VAL A 103 14.78 3.98 1.23
CA VAL A 103 16.09 4.09 0.56
C VAL A 103 16.86 5.35 0.97
N GLY A 104 16.17 6.36 1.48
CA GLY A 104 16.77 7.63 1.91
C GLY A 104 17.42 8.44 0.78
N PRO A 105 18.16 9.52 1.13
CA PRO A 105 18.65 10.48 0.14
C PRO A 105 19.78 9.97 -0.76
N LYS A 106 20.38 8.83 -0.44
CA LYS A 106 21.45 8.19 -1.25
C LYS A 106 20.92 7.09 -2.16
N GLY A 107 19.71 6.59 -1.91
CA GLY A 107 19.04 5.62 -2.74
C GLY A 107 18.14 6.27 -3.78
N GLN A 108 17.54 5.47 -4.63
CA GLN A 108 16.66 5.95 -5.69
C GLN A 108 15.50 4.99 -5.94
N ILE A 109 14.38 5.57 -6.37
CA ILE A 109 13.21 4.83 -6.82
C ILE A 109 12.97 5.12 -8.29
N VAL A 110 12.81 4.09 -9.09
CA VAL A 110 12.29 4.21 -10.46
C VAL A 110 10.86 3.70 -10.45
N THR A 111 9.95 4.57 -10.78
CA THR A 111 8.51 4.35 -10.68
C THR A 111 7.90 4.29 -12.07
N PHE A 112 7.20 3.21 -12.38
CA PHE A 112 6.52 3.00 -13.66
C PHE A 112 5.01 3.10 -13.47
N GLU A 113 4.37 3.94 -14.29
CA GLU A 113 2.91 4.07 -14.32
C GLU A 113 2.44 4.14 -15.78
N ALA A 114 1.52 3.24 -16.14
CA ALA A 114 0.99 3.15 -17.50
C ALA A 114 -0.21 4.07 -17.74
N ASN A 115 -1.00 4.34 -16.70
CA ASN A 115 -2.20 5.15 -16.81
C ASN A 115 -1.87 6.66 -16.84
N PRO A 116 -2.04 7.36 -17.99
CA PRO A 116 -1.71 8.78 -18.10
C PRO A 116 -2.55 9.67 -17.18
N LEU A 117 -3.77 9.25 -16.82
CA LEU A 117 -4.67 10.01 -15.95
C LEU A 117 -4.25 9.95 -14.48
N ILE A 118 -3.50 8.93 -14.11
CA ILE A 118 -2.97 8.76 -12.74
C ILE A 118 -1.61 9.42 -12.57
N LEU A 119 -0.83 9.52 -13.64
CA LEU A 119 0.54 10.05 -13.62
C LEU A 119 0.62 11.47 -13.03
N GLU A 120 -0.37 12.33 -13.29
CA GLU A 120 -0.43 13.67 -12.69
C GLU A 120 -0.52 13.61 -11.16
N ARG A 121 -1.33 12.70 -10.62
CA ARG A 121 -1.49 12.54 -9.16
C ARG A 121 -0.24 11.99 -8.52
N LEU A 122 0.35 10.96 -9.13
CA LEU A 122 1.63 10.40 -8.72
C LEU A 122 2.70 11.50 -8.66
N THR A 123 2.82 12.30 -9.73
CA THR A 123 3.75 13.43 -9.80
C THR A 123 3.48 14.44 -8.67
N ASN A 124 2.22 14.85 -8.49
CA ASN A 124 1.84 15.80 -7.45
C ASN A 124 2.11 15.28 -6.04
N ASN A 125 1.91 13.98 -5.80
CA ASN A 125 2.22 13.36 -4.52
C ASN A 125 3.74 13.35 -4.26
N CYS A 126 4.55 13.02 -5.25
CA CYS A 126 6.00 13.10 -5.14
C CYS A 126 6.49 14.53 -4.86
N ILE A 127 5.98 15.53 -5.59
CA ILE A 127 6.33 16.95 -5.39
C ILE A 127 5.89 17.43 -4.00
N SER A 128 4.67 17.11 -3.57
CA SER A 128 4.12 17.54 -2.27
C SER A 128 4.88 16.96 -1.07
N ASN A 129 5.61 15.87 -1.27
CA ASN A 129 6.46 15.24 -0.26
C ASN A 129 7.94 15.57 -0.44
N PHE A 130 8.28 16.47 -1.35
CA PHE A 130 9.65 16.90 -1.62
C PHE A 130 10.59 15.75 -1.99
N LEU A 131 10.10 14.73 -2.70
CA LEU A 131 10.91 13.59 -3.08
C LEU A 131 11.87 13.99 -4.22
N THR A 132 13.17 13.87 -3.96
CA THR A 132 14.24 14.19 -4.91
C THR A 132 14.93 12.96 -5.47
N ASN A 133 14.55 11.78 -4.99
CA ASN A 133 15.15 10.49 -5.32
C ASN A 133 14.18 9.57 -6.08
N VAL A 134 13.11 10.11 -6.68
CA VAL A 134 12.11 9.37 -7.44
C VAL A 134 12.14 9.77 -8.90
N PHE A 135 12.26 8.79 -9.80
CA PHE A 135 12.23 8.95 -11.25
C PHE A 135 10.93 8.36 -11.79
N LEU A 136 10.08 9.18 -12.40
CA LEU A 136 8.79 8.78 -12.94
C LEU A 136 8.91 8.40 -14.40
N ILE A 137 8.50 7.20 -14.75
CA ILE A 137 8.50 6.65 -16.10
C ILE A 137 7.06 6.38 -16.53
N HIS A 138 6.60 7.06 -17.57
CA HIS A 138 5.31 6.78 -18.20
C HIS A 138 5.47 5.65 -19.22
N GLY A 139 4.96 4.48 -18.91
CA GLY A 139 5.03 3.30 -19.78
C GLY A 139 4.53 2.04 -19.12
N ALA A 140 4.14 1.08 -19.92
CA ALA A 140 3.68 -0.22 -19.46
C ALA A 140 4.84 -1.22 -19.40
N VAL A 141 5.12 -1.76 -18.21
CA VAL A 141 6.16 -2.79 -18.09
C VAL A 141 5.66 -4.10 -18.72
N TRP A 142 6.49 -4.66 -19.61
CA TRP A 142 6.14 -5.82 -20.42
C TRP A 142 7.36 -6.69 -20.74
N HIS A 143 7.16 -7.78 -21.48
CA HIS A 143 8.25 -8.71 -21.84
C HIS A 143 9.23 -8.15 -22.90
N LYS A 144 8.85 -7.11 -23.62
CA LYS A 144 9.65 -6.49 -24.68
C LYS A 144 9.37 -4.99 -24.73
N SER A 145 10.39 -4.20 -25.08
CA SER A 145 10.27 -2.76 -25.24
C SER A 145 9.71 -2.36 -26.60
N ASP A 146 9.18 -1.13 -26.67
CA ASP A 146 8.75 -0.43 -27.89
C ASP A 146 7.54 -1.04 -28.63
N GLU A 147 6.80 -1.95 -28.01
CA GLU A 147 5.52 -2.42 -28.54
C GLU A 147 4.39 -1.48 -28.11
N TRP A 148 3.38 -1.29 -28.97
CA TRP A 148 2.17 -0.57 -28.61
C TRP A 148 1.16 -1.56 -28.02
N LEU A 149 0.80 -1.34 -26.78
CA LEU A 149 -0.18 -2.14 -26.03
C LEU A 149 -1.48 -1.38 -25.88
N GLN A 150 -2.59 -2.08 -25.90
CA GLN A 150 -3.88 -1.54 -25.50
C GLN A 150 -3.98 -1.58 -23.98
N PHE A 151 -4.35 -0.46 -23.38
CA PHE A 151 -4.48 -0.30 -21.95
C PHE A 151 -5.89 0.17 -21.63
N PHE A 152 -6.58 -0.59 -20.79
CA PHE A 152 -7.92 -0.29 -20.34
C PHE A 152 -7.86 0.48 -19.02
N ASN A 153 -8.51 1.66 -19.01
CA ASN A 153 -8.57 2.52 -17.83
C ASN A 153 -9.78 2.13 -16.96
N ASN A 154 -9.51 1.61 -15.79
CA ASN A 154 -10.52 1.28 -14.77
C ASN A 154 -10.06 1.73 -13.36
N GLY A 155 -9.54 2.94 -13.24
CA GLY A 155 -9.02 3.47 -11.97
C GLY A 155 -7.85 2.64 -11.42
N ALA A 156 -7.97 2.10 -10.21
CA ALA A 156 -6.95 1.27 -9.60
C ALA A 156 -6.79 -0.09 -10.30
N ALA A 157 -7.87 -0.65 -10.85
CA ALA A 157 -7.86 -1.92 -11.60
C ALA A 157 -7.59 -1.71 -13.11
N SER A 158 -6.81 -0.70 -13.48
CA SER A 158 -6.41 -0.44 -14.86
C SER A 158 -5.38 -1.44 -15.32
N ARG A 159 -5.56 -2.05 -16.50
CA ARG A 159 -4.74 -3.16 -16.97
C ARG A 159 -4.46 -3.13 -18.47
N ILE A 160 -3.47 -3.91 -18.90
CA ILE A 160 -3.26 -4.17 -20.32
C ILE A 160 -4.42 -5.04 -20.82
N ASP A 161 -5.12 -4.56 -21.84
CA ASP A 161 -6.21 -5.32 -22.47
C ASP A 161 -5.67 -6.31 -23.49
N ILE A 162 -5.77 -7.58 -23.16
CA ILE A 162 -5.37 -8.71 -24.03
C ILE A 162 -6.56 -9.22 -24.85
N LYS A 163 -7.81 -8.83 -24.49
CA LYS A 163 -9.04 -9.33 -25.11
C LYS A 163 -10.12 -8.23 -25.15
N SER A 164 -10.12 -7.42 -26.18
CA SER A 164 -11.05 -6.26 -26.27
C SER A 164 -12.52 -6.70 -26.36
N THR A 165 -13.22 -6.61 -25.23
CA THR A 165 -14.70 -6.57 -25.17
C THR A 165 -15.19 -5.24 -24.57
N GLU A 166 -14.27 -4.34 -24.24
CA GLU A 166 -14.50 -3.10 -23.51
C GLU A 166 -14.81 -1.92 -24.45
N LYS A 167 -15.42 -0.87 -23.90
CA LYS A 167 -15.78 0.31 -24.69
C LYS A 167 -14.51 1.05 -25.15
N ILE A 168 -14.50 1.51 -26.39
CA ILE A 168 -13.35 2.19 -27.02
C ILE A 168 -12.95 3.46 -26.26
N GLU A 169 -13.88 4.12 -25.58
CA GLU A 169 -13.64 5.37 -24.84
C GLU A 169 -12.70 5.24 -23.64
N ASP A 170 -12.54 4.03 -23.10
CA ASP A 170 -11.69 3.73 -21.94
C ASP A 170 -10.35 3.09 -22.33
N LEU A 171 -10.04 3.01 -23.62
CA LEU A 171 -8.80 2.40 -24.12
C LEU A 171 -7.75 3.46 -24.51
N PHE A 172 -6.54 3.23 -24.05
CA PHE A 172 -5.34 3.98 -24.45
C PHE A 172 -4.36 3.06 -25.17
N HIS A 173 -3.48 3.67 -25.96
CA HIS A 173 -2.30 2.99 -26.46
C HIS A 173 -1.08 3.49 -25.69
N ILE A 174 -0.34 2.54 -25.10
CA ILE A 174 0.85 2.84 -24.31
C ILE A 174 2.04 2.05 -24.86
N LYS A 175 3.21 2.64 -24.85
CA LYS A 175 4.44 1.93 -25.19
C LYS A 175 4.89 1.02 -24.08
N SER A 176 5.29 -0.17 -24.43
CA SER A 176 5.86 -1.13 -23.49
C SER A 176 7.33 -0.85 -23.20
N ILE A 177 7.76 -1.28 -22.03
CA ILE A 177 9.13 -1.19 -21.52
C ILE A 177 9.50 -2.54 -20.93
N SER A 178 10.57 -3.15 -21.43
CA SER A 178 11.21 -4.29 -20.76
C SER A 178 12.10 -3.75 -19.64
N LEU A 179 12.01 -4.33 -18.45
CA LEU A 179 12.88 -3.93 -17.33
C LEU A 179 14.36 -4.22 -17.61
N ASP A 180 14.66 -5.33 -18.31
CA ASP A 180 16.03 -5.64 -18.70
C ASP A 180 16.63 -4.56 -19.63
N ASP A 181 15.87 -4.11 -20.64
CA ASP A 181 16.31 -3.07 -21.56
C ASP A 181 16.47 -1.72 -20.85
N PHE A 182 15.51 -1.38 -19.99
CA PHE A 182 15.54 -0.11 -19.25
C PHE A 182 16.75 -0.04 -18.32
N LEU A 183 16.97 -1.08 -17.53
CA LEU A 183 18.07 -1.13 -16.55
C LEU A 183 19.44 -1.15 -17.25
N ALA A 184 19.59 -1.92 -18.34
CA ALA A 184 20.82 -1.95 -19.13
C ALA A 184 21.12 -0.58 -19.73
N SER A 185 20.14 0.11 -20.33
CA SER A 185 20.30 1.42 -20.94
C SER A 185 20.68 2.50 -19.93
N ASN A 186 20.18 2.41 -18.71
CA ASN A 186 20.44 3.37 -17.63
C ASN A 186 21.59 2.94 -16.69
N LYS A 187 22.19 1.77 -16.92
CA LYS A 187 23.28 1.19 -16.08
C LYS A 187 22.87 1.08 -14.60
N MET A 188 21.62 0.65 -14.36
CA MET A 188 21.05 0.51 -13.03
C MET A 188 21.04 -0.95 -12.61
N ILE A 189 21.25 -1.19 -11.31
CA ILE A 189 21.15 -2.49 -10.70
C ILE A 189 20.04 -2.42 -9.64
N PRO A 190 18.94 -3.18 -9.77
CA PRO A 190 17.85 -3.14 -8.81
C PRO A 190 18.17 -4.00 -7.58
N ASP A 191 17.82 -3.51 -6.40
CA ASP A 191 17.92 -4.25 -5.13
C ASP A 191 16.56 -4.82 -4.72
N VAL A 192 15.48 -4.02 -4.85
CA VAL A 192 14.11 -4.43 -4.52
C VAL A 192 13.14 -3.97 -5.61
N VAL A 193 12.22 -4.84 -5.99
CA VAL A 193 11.17 -4.55 -6.99
C VAL A 193 9.80 -4.84 -6.37
N LYS A 194 8.93 -3.83 -6.34
CA LYS A 194 7.48 -4.02 -6.13
C LYS A 194 6.81 -4.01 -7.50
N MET A 195 5.90 -4.94 -7.74
CA MET A 195 5.18 -5.06 -8.99
C MET A 195 3.71 -5.35 -8.72
N ASP A 196 2.83 -4.51 -9.28
CA ASP A 196 1.40 -4.63 -9.16
C ASP A 196 0.78 -3.98 -10.40
N ILE A 197 0.53 -4.79 -11.38
CA ILE A 197 0.16 -4.39 -12.74
C ILE A 197 -1.04 -5.16 -13.28
N GLU A 198 -1.90 -5.58 -12.34
CA GLU A 198 -3.23 -6.09 -12.61
C GLU A 198 -3.25 -7.25 -13.64
N GLY A 199 -2.42 -8.29 -13.39
CA GLY A 199 -2.36 -9.53 -14.16
C GLY A 199 -1.33 -9.56 -15.29
N ALA A 200 -0.50 -8.52 -15.43
CA ALA A 200 0.60 -8.48 -16.42
C ALA A 200 1.96 -8.96 -15.85
N GLU A 201 2.02 -9.37 -14.58
CA GLU A 201 3.23 -9.74 -13.85
C GLU A 201 4.06 -10.79 -14.57
N LYS A 202 3.44 -11.84 -15.10
CA LYS A 202 4.12 -12.90 -15.87
C LYS A 202 4.82 -12.38 -17.13
N HIS A 203 4.27 -11.36 -17.76
CA HIS A 203 4.88 -10.72 -18.92
C HIS A 203 6.04 -9.83 -18.50
N ALA A 204 5.87 -9.04 -17.45
CA ALA A 204 6.92 -8.22 -16.88
C ALA A 204 8.11 -9.04 -16.39
N LEU A 205 7.87 -10.17 -15.70
CA LEU A 205 8.92 -11.08 -15.25
C LEU A 205 9.74 -11.68 -16.41
N ARG A 206 9.11 -11.98 -17.55
CA ARG A 206 9.84 -12.42 -18.75
C ARG A 206 10.75 -11.30 -19.31
N GLY A 207 10.33 -10.05 -19.23
CA GLY A 207 11.15 -8.88 -19.60
C GLY A 207 12.15 -8.45 -18.53
N PHE A 208 12.29 -9.25 -17.47
CA PHE A 208 13.19 -8.99 -16.34
C PHE A 208 14.13 -10.16 -16.06
N ALA A 209 14.08 -11.21 -16.90
CA ALA A 209 14.76 -12.48 -16.70
C ALA A 209 16.27 -12.36 -16.49
N ASN A 210 16.96 -11.49 -17.25
CA ASN A 210 18.40 -11.32 -17.14
C ASN A 210 18.79 -10.74 -15.77
N ASN A 211 18.03 -9.79 -15.25
CA ASN A 211 18.29 -9.19 -13.95
C ASN A 211 17.93 -10.15 -12.80
N LEU A 212 16.90 -11.01 -12.97
CA LEU A 212 16.59 -12.07 -12.01
C LEU A 212 17.79 -13.01 -11.81
N ASP A 213 18.43 -13.43 -12.90
CA ASP A 213 19.60 -14.32 -12.85
C ASP A 213 20.86 -13.62 -12.38
N LEU A 214 21.13 -12.40 -12.86
CA LEU A 214 22.40 -11.72 -12.66
C LEU A 214 22.46 -11.01 -11.31
N HIS A 215 21.44 -10.23 -10.96
CA HIS A 215 21.43 -9.34 -9.79
C HIS A 215 20.59 -9.88 -8.63
N LYS A 216 19.63 -10.74 -8.93
CA LYS A 216 18.83 -11.42 -7.92
C LYS A 216 18.16 -10.43 -6.94
N PRO A 217 17.45 -9.39 -7.44
CA PRO A 217 16.74 -8.46 -6.56
C PRO A 217 15.70 -9.18 -5.72
N HIS A 218 15.33 -8.61 -4.57
CA HIS A 218 14.10 -9.03 -3.88
C HIS A 218 12.89 -8.53 -4.65
N LEU A 219 11.80 -9.32 -4.70
CA LEU A 219 10.57 -8.89 -5.35
C LEU A 219 9.38 -9.02 -4.40
N VAL A 220 8.42 -8.12 -4.59
CA VAL A 220 7.07 -8.25 -4.05
C VAL A 220 6.11 -7.99 -5.20
N PHE A 221 5.26 -8.96 -5.54
CA PHE A 221 4.28 -8.77 -6.61
C PHE A 221 2.88 -9.25 -6.21
N GLU A 222 1.87 -8.62 -6.80
CA GLU A 222 0.50 -9.08 -6.63
C GLU A 222 0.25 -10.35 -7.46
N HIS A 223 -0.46 -11.30 -6.85
CA HIS A 223 -0.91 -12.52 -7.52
C HIS A 223 -2.43 -12.61 -7.39
N ALA A 224 -3.16 -12.16 -8.41
CA ALA A 224 -4.61 -12.10 -8.38
C ALA A 224 -5.25 -13.50 -8.29
N THR A 225 -6.43 -13.56 -7.68
CA THR A 225 -7.15 -14.82 -7.39
C THR A 225 -7.48 -15.65 -8.63
N ASN A 226 -7.55 -15.00 -9.78
CA ASN A 226 -7.89 -15.64 -11.07
C ASN A 226 -6.68 -15.80 -12.00
N ASP A 227 -5.48 -15.42 -11.52
CA ASP A 227 -4.27 -15.59 -12.31
C ASP A 227 -3.87 -17.05 -12.39
N SER A 228 -3.28 -17.41 -13.53
CA SER A 228 -2.54 -18.67 -13.64
C SER A 228 -1.28 -18.59 -12.77
N ASP A 229 -0.83 -19.72 -12.23
CA ASP A 229 0.43 -19.81 -11.48
C ASP A 229 1.69 -19.51 -12.31
N ASP A 230 1.54 -18.98 -13.54
CA ASP A 230 2.65 -18.72 -14.47
C ASP A 230 3.72 -17.79 -13.87
N ALA A 231 3.31 -16.74 -13.14
CA ALA A 231 4.25 -15.83 -12.49
C ALA A 231 5.07 -16.56 -11.42
N LEU A 232 4.42 -17.43 -10.61
CA LEU A 232 5.08 -18.25 -9.59
C LEU A 232 6.05 -19.26 -10.22
N VAL A 233 5.65 -19.88 -11.33
CA VAL A 233 6.51 -20.82 -12.07
C VAL A 233 7.74 -20.11 -12.64
N ILE A 234 7.56 -18.93 -13.26
CA ILE A 234 8.66 -18.14 -13.81
C ILE A 234 9.65 -17.78 -12.69
N ILE A 235 9.20 -17.15 -11.62
CA ILE A 235 10.11 -16.67 -10.56
C ILE A 235 10.89 -17.82 -9.90
N LYS A 236 10.25 -18.97 -9.70
CA LYS A 236 10.92 -20.17 -9.15
C LYS A 236 11.97 -20.74 -10.09
N SER A 237 11.75 -20.69 -11.42
CA SER A 237 12.73 -21.16 -12.39
C SER A 237 14.05 -20.37 -12.35
N HIS A 238 14.03 -19.15 -11.76
CA HIS A 238 15.19 -18.32 -11.49
C HIS A 238 15.78 -18.50 -10.08
N GLY A 239 15.41 -19.56 -9.36
CA GLY A 239 15.97 -19.88 -8.05
C GLY A 239 15.42 -19.06 -6.88
N TYR A 240 14.19 -18.56 -6.99
CA TYR A 240 13.53 -17.84 -5.91
C TYR A 240 12.60 -18.74 -5.11
N ARG A 241 12.59 -18.53 -3.81
CA ARG A 241 11.52 -18.98 -2.92
C ARG A 241 10.47 -17.90 -2.80
N THR A 242 9.22 -18.31 -2.64
CA THR A 242 8.05 -17.44 -2.65
C THR A 242 7.25 -17.57 -1.36
N PHE A 243 6.86 -16.44 -0.76
CA PHE A 243 6.17 -16.39 0.51
C PHE A 243 4.97 -15.43 0.41
N CYS A 244 3.92 -15.68 1.18
CA CYS A 244 2.81 -14.72 1.32
C CYS A 244 3.25 -13.54 2.17
N SER A 245 3.03 -12.31 1.71
CA SER A 245 3.41 -11.08 2.44
C SER A 245 2.70 -10.92 3.78
N ASN A 246 1.45 -11.37 3.87
CA ASN A 246 0.63 -11.17 5.05
C ASN A 246 0.74 -12.31 6.06
N GLN A 247 0.95 -13.55 5.57
CA GLN A 247 0.94 -14.75 6.40
C GLN A 247 2.32 -15.36 6.61
N TYR A 248 3.31 -14.86 5.87
CA TYR A 248 4.72 -15.29 5.94
C TYR A 248 4.97 -16.77 5.61
N GLN A 249 3.95 -17.51 5.23
CA GLN A 249 4.10 -18.91 4.81
C GLN A 249 4.65 -19.01 3.38
N GLU A 250 5.35 -20.09 3.10
CA GLU A 250 5.83 -20.38 1.74
C GLU A 250 4.64 -20.72 0.82
N VAL A 251 4.66 -20.17 -0.38
CA VAL A 251 3.60 -20.30 -1.39
C VAL A 251 4.17 -20.99 -2.62
N HIS A 252 3.56 -22.08 -3.04
CA HIS A 252 3.98 -22.80 -4.24
C HIS A 252 2.99 -22.63 -5.39
N THR A 253 1.72 -22.50 -5.06
CA THR A 253 0.60 -22.34 -5.99
C THR A 253 -0.45 -21.41 -5.40
N SER A 254 -1.41 -21.00 -6.21
CA SER A 254 -2.57 -20.23 -5.76
C SER A 254 -3.37 -20.89 -4.64
N ALA A 255 -3.29 -22.21 -4.49
CA ALA A 255 -4.00 -22.95 -3.46
C ALA A 255 -3.41 -22.80 -2.06
N ASP A 256 -2.16 -22.33 -1.95
CA ASP A 256 -1.46 -22.16 -0.67
C ASP A 256 -1.86 -20.89 0.09
N PHE A 257 -2.55 -19.94 -0.60
CA PHE A 257 -3.09 -18.76 0.06
C PHE A 257 -4.31 -19.11 0.89
N LEU A 258 -4.52 -18.38 1.99
CA LEU A 258 -5.73 -18.51 2.80
C LEU A 258 -6.98 -18.35 1.93
N LYS A 259 -7.89 -19.31 2.08
CA LYS A 259 -9.18 -19.27 1.40
C LYS A 259 -9.95 -18.03 1.83
N GLY A 260 -10.33 -17.20 0.85
CA GLY A 260 -11.02 -15.93 1.11
C GLY A 260 -10.11 -14.71 1.28
N SER A 261 -8.78 -14.87 1.32
CA SER A 261 -7.87 -13.72 1.26
C SER A 261 -8.03 -13.00 -0.07
N ALA A 262 -8.34 -11.71 -0.03
CA ALA A 262 -8.48 -10.88 -1.23
C ALA A 262 -7.11 -10.36 -1.69
N ILE A 263 -6.16 -10.21 -0.78
CA ILE A 263 -4.84 -9.68 -1.06
C ILE A 263 -3.84 -10.82 -1.07
N ARG A 264 -3.17 -11.01 -2.20
CA ARG A 264 -2.23 -12.10 -2.45
C ARG A 264 -0.90 -11.55 -2.95
N ASN A 265 -0.24 -10.77 -2.10
CA ASN A 265 1.10 -10.33 -2.43
C ASN A 265 2.13 -11.41 -2.11
N VAL A 266 2.98 -11.70 -3.09
CA VAL A 266 4.03 -12.71 -3.03
C VAL A 266 5.38 -12.03 -2.85
N VAL A 267 6.09 -12.42 -1.79
CA VAL A 267 7.47 -12.02 -1.53
C VAL A 267 8.40 -13.06 -2.14
N CYS A 268 9.31 -12.63 -3.01
CA CYS A 268 10.23 -13.51 -3.71
C CYS A 268 11.67 -13.19 -3.28
N ILE A 269 12.33 -14.19 -2.74
CA ILE A 269 13.70 -14.08 -2.26
C ILE A 269 14.52 -15.17 -2.90
N HIS A 270 15.58 -14.77 -3.61
CA HIS A 270 16.49 -15.74 -4.21
C HIS A 270 17.19 -16.58 -3.13
N GLU A 271 17.31 -17.90 -3.35
CA GLU A 271 17.87 -18.84 -2.38
C GLU A 271 19.21 -18.39 -1.81
N SER A 272 20.09 -17.81 -2.64
CA SER A 272 21.40 -17.31 -2.18
C SER A 272 21.33 -16.10 -1.23
N LYS A 273 20.21 -15.41 -1.13
CA LYS A 273 20.01 -14.23 -0.29
C LYS A 273 19.09 -14.48 0.91
N ILE A 274 18.46 -15.64 1.01
CA ILE A 274 17.45 -15.92 2.04
C ILE A 274 18.01 -15.79 3.46
N GLY A 275 19.25 -16.20 3.68
CA GLY A 275 19.93 -16.14 4.98
C GLY A 275 20.11 -14.73 5.55
N SER A 276 19.97 -13.69 4.71
CA SER A 276 20.06 -12.28 5.12
C SER A 276 18.71 -11.61 5.35
N THR A 277 17.62 -12.37 5.31
CA THR A 277 16.24 -11.86 5.43
C THR A 277 15.51 -12.47 6.63
N GLY A 278 14.34 -11.94 6.95
CA GLY A 278 13.45 -12.48 7.97
C GLY A 278 12.93 -13.90 7.66
N PHE A 279 13.09 -14.36 6.42
CA PHE A 279 12.69 -15.70 5.96
C PHE A 279 13.81 -16.77 6.07
N ALA A 280 14.92 -16.42 6.71
CA ALA A 280 16.06 -17.33 6.86
C ALA A 280 15.74 -18.60 7.66
N ASN A 281 14.88 -18.48 8.67
CA ASN A 281 14.47 -19.56 9.54
C ASN A 281 13.06 -20.03 9.22
N PRO A 282 12.72 -21.28 9.54
CA PRO A 282 11.32 -21.72 9.50
C PRO A 282 10.44 -20.81 10.36
N LEU A 283 9.35 -20.36 9.78
CA LEU A 283 8.37 -19.50 10.46
C LEU A 283 7.19 -20.33 10.92
N SER A 284 6.63 -19.99 12.07
CA SER A 284 5.40 -20.62 12.57
C SER A 284 4.42 -19.57 13.06
N LEU A 285 3.13 -19.82 12.82
CA LEU A 285 2.04 -19.01 13.35
C LEU A 285 1.58 -19.61 14.66
N VAL A 286 1.73 -18.87 15.75
CA VAL A 286 1.32 -19.27 17.08
C VAL A 286 0.12 -18.43 17.49
N GLU A 287 -1.06 -19.06 17.62
CA GLU A 287 -2.26 -18.36 18.08
C GLU A 287 -2.04 -17.82 19.50
N LYS A 288 -2.28 -16.52 19.70
CA LYS A 288 -2.17 -15.84 20.98
C LYS A 288 -3.52 -15.64 21.64
N THR A 289 -4.51 -15.24 20.86
CA THR A 289 -5.86 -14.99 21.36
C THR A 289 -6.88 -15.05 20.24
N LYS A 290 -8.13 -15.32 20.62
CA LYS A 290 -9.27 -15.33 19.72
C LYS A 290 -10.44 -14.61 20.38
N PHE A 291 -11.07 -13.72 19.64
CA PHE A 291 -12.23 -12.95 20.08
C PHE A 291 -13.43 -13.27 19.20
N LYS A 292 -14.61 -13.26 19.79
CA LYS A 292 -15.90 -13.30 19.11
C LYS A 292 -16.56 -11.93 19.19
N LEU A 293 -17.58 -11.69 18.38
CA LEU A 293 -18.33 -10.44 18.42
C LEU A 293 -18.80 -10.05 19.82
N SER A 294 -19.22 -11.02 20.63
CA SER A 294 -19.67 -10.83 22.03
C SER A 294 -18.61 -10.26 22.96
N ASP A 295 -17.33 -10.36 22.60
CA ASP A 295 -16.21 -9.89 23.43
C ASP A 295 -15.88 -8.42 23.18
N PHE A 296 -16.45 -7.84 22.13
CA PHE A 296 -16.23 -6.46 21.76
C PHE A 296 -17.15 -5.51 22.53
N GLU A 297 -16.60 -4.43 23.03
CA GLU A 297 -17.32 -3.34 23.66
C GLU A 297 -17.92 -2.43 22.58
N LYS A 298 -19.23 -2.15 22.70
CA LYS A 298 -19.91 -1.16 21.84
C LYS A 298 -19.48 0.24 22.26
N ILE A 299 -18.80 0.95 21.39
CA ILE A 299 -18.35 2.34 21.61
C ILE A 299 -19.41 3.31 21.10
N THR A 300 -19.96 3.05 19.89
CA THR A 300 -21.06 3.80 19.28
C THR A 300 -22.00 2.82 18.58
N GLU A 301 -23.06 3.32 17.94
CA GLU A 301 -23.95 2.45 17.12
C GLU A 301 -23.20 1.75 15.97
N SER A 302 -22.16 2.38 15.44
CA SER A 302 -21.36 1.86 14.31
C SER A 302 -19.99 1.34 14.68
N VAL A 303 -19.50 1.56 15.90
CA VAL A 303 -18.12 1.24 16.32
C VAL A 303 -18.10 0.25 17.48
N TYR A 304 -17.39 -0.84 17.26
CA TYR A 304 -17.08 -1.86 18.28
C TYR A 304 -15.57 -1.97 18.45
N SER A 305 -15.11 -2.20 19.67
CA SER A 305 -13.70 -2.24 20.01
C SER A 305 -13.37 -3.29 21.06
N ILE A 306 -12.16 -3.86 20.94
CA ILE A 306 -11.60 -4.71 21.98
C ILE A 306 -10.14 -4.34 22.22
N LYS A 307 -9.65 -4.59 23.43
CA LYS A 307 -8.23 -4.37 23.79
C LYS A 307 -7.60 -5.66 24.24
N THR A 308 -6.35 -5.86 23.90
CA THR A 308 -5.53 -6.97 24.38
C THR A 308 -4.08 -6.52 24.58
N ASN A 309 -3.38 -7.15 25.51
CA ASN A 309 -1.97 -6.91 25.75
C ASN A 309 -1.14 -7.96 25.00
N LEU A 310 -0.17 -7.52 24.25
CA LEU A 310 0.74 -8.36 23.49
C LEU A 310 2.18 -7.97 23.77
N ASP A 311 3.07 -8.97 23.75
CA ASP A 311 4.52 -8.78 23.85
C ASP A 311 5.08 -8.15 22.56
N ALA A 312 6.37 -7.76 22.59
CA ALA A 312 7.07 -7.38 21.37
C ALA A 312 7.08 -8.55 20.36
N GLY A 313 6.84 -8.25 19.09
CA GLY A 313 6.79 -9.29 18.07
C GLY A 313 6.09 -8.84 16.79
N ARG A 314 6.15 -9.69 15.77
CA ARG A 314 5.34 -9.58 14.56
C ARG A 314 4.06 -10.41 14.73
N TYR A 315 2.95 -9.84 14.34
CA TYR A 315 1.63 -10.42 14.52
C TYR A 315 0.82 -10.36 13.23
N ILE A 316 -0.17 -11.24 13.15
CA ILE A 316 -1.23 -11.22 12.14
C ILE A 316 -2.55 -11.24 12.90
N ALA A 317 -3.40 -10.25 12.67
CA ALA A 317 -4.78 -10.29 13.14
C ALA A 317 -5.67 -10.72 11.98
N LEU A 318 -6.27 -11.89 12.09
CA LEU A 318 -7.16 -12.47 11.10
C LEU A 318 -8.61 -12.15 11.47
N LEU A 319 -9.29 -11.37 10.66
CA LEU A 319 -10.72 -11.08 10.76
C LEU A 319 -11.49 -12.05 9.87
N GLU A 320 -12.43 -12.78 10.47
CA GLU A 320 -13.46 -13.53 9.76
C GLU A 320 -14.80 -12.90 10.10
N LEU A 321 -15.60 -12.54 9.10
CA LEU A 321 -16.92 -11.98 9.34
C LEU A 321 -17.91 -12.34 8.22
N SER A 322 -19.19 -12.27 8.56
CA SER A 322 -20.32 -12.38 7.62
C SER A 322 -21.19 -11.13 7.74
N ALA A 323 -21.44 -10.48 6.60
CA ALA A 323 -22.24 -9.26 6.50
C ALA A 323 -23.01 -9.22 5.17
N PRO A 324 -24.04 -8.36 5.02
CA PRO A 324 -24.72 -8.13 3.76
C PRO A 324 -23.76 -7.62 2.66
N ALA A 325 -24.06 -7.96 1.41
CA ALA A 325 -23.22 -7.68 0.25
C ALA A 325 -22.96 -6.18 -0.03
N ASP A 326 -23.72 -5.29 0.57
CA ASP A 326 -23.65 -3.83 0.42
C ASP A 326 -23.10 -3.12 1.68
N ALA A 327 -22.64 -3.86 2.68
CA ALA A 327 -22.06 -3.29 3.89
C ALA A 327 -20.62 -2.85 3.65
N THR A 328 -20.27 -1.65 4.14
CA THR A 328 -18.89 -1.17 4.19
C THR A 328 -18.37 -1.28 5.62
N ILE A 329 -17.25 -1.97 5.80
CA ILE A 329 -16.67 -2.25 7.11
C ILE A 329 -15.23 -1.74 7.13
N SER A 330 -14.89 -1.03 8.20
CA SER A 330 -13.51 -0.66 8.54
C SER A 330 -13.01 -1.58 9.64
N TYR A 331 -11.81 -2.12 9.42
CA TYR A 331 -11.08 -2.94 10.39
C TYR A 331 -9.73 -2.31 10.66
N GLN A 332 -9.45 -2.00 11.93
CA GLN A 332 -8.23 -1.30 12.33
C GLN A 332 -7.53 -1.98 13.49
N ILE A 333 -6.21 -2.01 13.42
CA ILE A 333 -5.32 -2.30 14.53
C ILE A 333 -4.65 -1.00 14.96
N ALA A 334 -4.83 -0.60 16.20
CA ALA A 334 -4.25 0.61 16.76
C ALA A 334 -3.47 0.31 18.06
N THR A 335 -2.44 1.08 18.32
CA THR A 335 -1.66 1.07 19.56
C THR A 335 -1.60 2.49 20.11
N GLU A 336 -0.90 2.70 21.22
CA GLU A 336 -0.64 4.06 21.74
C GLU A 336 0.15 4.94 20.76
N ARG A 337 0.90 4.32 19.82
CA ARG A 337 1.63 4.99 18.74
C ARG A 337 0.79 5.32 17.51
N GLY A 338 -0.49 4.96 17.51
CA GLY A 338 -1.40 5.19 16.41
C GLY A 338 -1.86 3.92 15.71
N ILE A 339 -2.42 4.07 14.51
CA ILE A 339 -2.95 2.98 13.69
C ILE A 339 -1.76 2.21 13.08
N GLN A 340 -1.68 0.91 13.35
CA GLN A 340 -0.64 0.04 12.81
C GLN A 340 -1.05 -0.59 11.47
N GLY A 341 -2.34 -0.74 11.25
CA GLY A 341 -2.89 -1.22 10.00
C GLY A 341 -4.39 -1.02 9.95
N GLN A 342 -4.91 -0.88 8.75
CA GLN A 342 -6.32 -0.61 8.53
C GLN A 342 -6.77 -1.18 7.19
N TYR A 343 -7.95 -1.82 7.19
CA TYR A 343 -8.70 -2.15 5.99
C TYR A 343 -10.01 -1.38 5.98
N TYR A 344 -10.31 -0.81 4.81
CA TYR A 344 -11.65 -0.38 4.44
C TYR A 344 -12.11 -1.24 3.29
N GLU A 345 -13.25 -1.86 3.41
CA GLU A 345 -13.78 -2.66 2.34
C GLU A 345 -15.28 -2.52 2.21
N GLN A 346 -15.71 -2.30 0.97
CA GLN A 346 -17.09 -2.53 0.59
C GLN A 346 -17.27 -4.04 0.44
N TYR A 347 -18.13 -4.61 1.25
CA TYR A 347 -18.33 -6.03 1.31
C TYR A 347 -18.97 -6.53 0.03
N CYS A 348 -18.22 -7.25 -0.78
CA CYS A 348 -18.71 -7.82 -2.04
C CYS A 348 -18.90 -9.33 -1.90
N ARG A 349 -20.16 -9.78 -1.91
CA ARG A 349 -20.72 -11.07 -2.40
C ARG A 349 -20.05 -12.40 -2.07
N PHE A 350 -19.00 -12.52 -1.28
CA PHE A 350 -18.33 -13.81 -1.00
C PHE A 350 -18.30 -14.11 0.50
N GLU A 351 -18.87 -15.23 0.92
CA GLU A 351 -18.86 -15.76 2.28
C GLU A 351 -17.82 -16.89 2.43
N PRO A 352 -17.21 -17.00 3.60
CA PRO A 352 -16.85 -16.00 4.58
C PRO A 352 -15.60 -15.22 4.11
N ASN A 353 -15.58 -13.92 4.31
CA ASN A 353 -14.38 -13.13 4.02
C ASN A 353 -13.42 -13.18 5.20
N CYS A 354 -12.18 -13.56 4.91
CA CYS A 354 -11.05 -13.47 5.83
C CYS A 354 -10.19 -12.27 5.44
N ARG A 355 -9.84 -11.46 6.44
CA ARG A 355 -8.90 -10.34 6.29
C ARG A 355 -7.77 -10.50 7.27
N ASP A 356 -6.59 -10.60 6.73
CA ASP A 356 -5.35 -10.73 7.46
C ASP A 356 -4.62 -9.38 7.50
N LEU A 357 -4.43 -8.87 8.69
CA LEU A 357 -3.79 -7.58 8.97
C LEU A 357 -2.51 -7.81 9.76
N PRO A 358 -1.33 -7.83 9.12
CA PRO A 358 -0.06 -7.94 9.81
C PRO A 358 0.35 -6.61 10.45
N PHE A 359 1.00 -6.68 11.61
CA PHE A 359 1.51 -5.53 12.35
C PHE A 359 2.69 -5.92 13.26
N ASP A 360 3.47 -4.92 13.64
CA ASP A 360 4.63 -5.09 14.52
C ASP A 360 4.47 -4.35 15.83
N LEU A 361 4.98 -4.97 16.90
CA LEU A 361 5.15 -4.35 18.20
C LEU A 361 6.64 -4.41 18.59
N SER A 362 7.25 -3.25 18.74
CA SER A 362 8.67 -3.16 19.17
C SER A 362 8.86 -3.41 20.67
N GLU A 363 7.80 -3.28 21.45
CA GLU A 363 7.76 -3.46 22.89
C GLU A 363 6.37 -3.99 23.31
N PRO A 364 6.25 -4.60 24.49
CA PRO A 364 4.96 -5.00 25.03
C PRO A 364 4.03 -3.81 25.16
N GLN A 365 2.81 -3.91 24.63
CA GLN A 365 1.82 -2.84 24.71
C GLN A 365 0.39 -3.33 24.52
N THR A 366 -0.56 -2.45 24.87
CA THR A 366 -1.98 -2.67 24.60
C THR A 366 -2.29 -2.40 23.15
N VAL A 367 -2.88 -3.40 22.50
CA VAL A 367 -3.41 -3.31 21.14
C VAL A 367 -4.92 -3.14 21.20
N LYS A 368 -5.42 -2.19 20.43
CA LYS A 368 -6.84 -1.91 20.25
C LYS A 368 -7.28 -2.35 18.86
N ILE A 369 -8.30 -3.18 18.79
CA ILE A 369 -8.91 -3.62 17.54
C ILE A 369 -10.25 -2.92 17.41
N ASN A 370 -10.44 -2.16 16.34
CA ASN A 370 -11.67 -1.45 16.05
C ASN A 370 -12.33 -2.07 14.82
N LEU A 371 -13.64 -2.25 14.94
CA LEU A 371 -14.53 -2.61 13.84
C LEU A 371 -15.56 -1.50 13.70
N GLU A 372 -15.77 -1.00 12.49
CA GLU A 372 -16.71 0.09 12.22
C GLU A 372 -17.49 -0.22 10.94
N THR A 373 -18.79 0.06 10.98
CA THR A 373 -19.67 0.07 9.80
C THR A 373 -19.92 1.51 9.37
N VAL A 374 -19.70 1.80 8.09
CA VAL A 374 -19.68 3.19 7.61
C VAL A 374 -21.09 3.77 7.42
N GLU A 375 -22.08 2.95 7.06
CA GLU A 375 -23.40 3.44 6.61
C GLU A 375 -24.59 2.90 7.42
N ARG A 376 -24.35 1.97 8.38
CA ARG A 376 -25.42 1.26 9.10
C ARG A 376 -25.04 0.97 10.54
N ASP A 377 -26.06 0.68 11.36
CA ASP A 377 -25.84 0.12 12.70
C ASP A 377 -25.09 -1.21 12.61
N PHE A 378 -24.02 -1.34 13.39
CA PHE A 378 -23.13 -2.49 13.38
C PHE A 378 -23.87 -3.79 13.73
N ALA A 379 -24.70 -3.77 14.77
CA ALA A 379 -25.41 -4.97 15.25
C ALA A 379 -26.42 -5.51 14.23
N SER A 380 -26.99 -4.65 13.39
CA SER A 380 -27.90 -5.06 12.30
C SER A 380 -27.15 -5.51 11.04
N THR A 381 -25.87 -5.19 10.93
CA THR A 381 -25.06 -5.40 9.72
C THR A 381 -24.19 -6.67 9.85
N ILE A 382 -23.55 -6.89 10.99
CA ILE A 382 -22.64 -8.01 11.18
C ILE A 382 -23.38 -9.22 11.78
N GLN A 383 -23.46 -10.31 11.01
CA GLN A 383 -24.11 -11.56 11.44
C GLN A 383 -23.17 -12.40 12.30
N THR A 384 -21.93 -12.55 11.87
CA THR A 384 -20.89 -13.25 12.64
C THR A 384 -19.58 -12.50 12.51
N CYS A 385 -18.79 -12.52 13.58
CA CYS A 385 -17.46 -11.95 13.58
C CYS A 385 -16.54 -12.72 14.52
N SER A 386 -15.33 -13.02 14.07
CA SER A 386 -14.25 -13.46 14.94
C SER A 386 -12.94 -12.79 14.53
N VAL A 387 -12.10 -12.49 15.52
CA VAL A 387 -10.74 -12.01 15.30
C VAL A 387 -9.78 -12.95 16.01
N GLN A 388 -8.82 -13.49 15.25
CA GLN A 388 -7.74 -14.31 15.79
C GLN A 388 -6.42 -13.56 15.66
N ILE A 389 -5.61 -13.56 16.69
CA ILE A 389 -4.27 -12.96 16.67
C ILE A 389 -3.23 -14.07 16.73
N PHE A 390 -2.38 -14.13 15.73
CA PHE A 390 -1.26 -15.03 15.64
C PHE A 390 0.04 -14.24 15.78
N ARG A 391 1.02 -14.80 16.50
CA ARG A 391 2.40 -14.33 16.47
C ARG A 391 3.16 -15.09 15.40
N VAL A 392 3.99 -14.38 14.64
CA VAL A 392 4.91 -14.96 13.66
C VAL A 392 6.23 -15.26 14.37
N ASP A 393 6.36 -16.46 14.91
CA ASP A 393 7.57 -16.89 15.58
C ASP A 393 8.68 -17.23 14.56
N GLY A 394 9.91 -16.85 14.86
CA GLY A 394 11.07 -17.01 13.98
C GLY A 394 11.34 -15.82 13.07
N TYR A 395 10.41 -14.86 12.94
CA TYR A 395 10.63 -13.64 12.17
C TYR A 395 11.20 -12.52 13.08
N PRO A 396 12.35 -11.93 12.72
CA PRO A 396 12.94 -10.84 13.50
C PRO A 396 12.08 -9.58 13.35
N VAL A 397 11.81 -8.89 14.46
CA VAL A 397 11.13 -7.59 14.43
C VAL A 397 12.19 -6.51 14.24
N SER A 398 12.01 -5.70 13.21
CA SER A 398 12.85 -4.54 12.95
C SER A 398 12.55 -3.43 13.95
N ASN A 399 13.60 -2.83 14.52
CA ASN A 399 13.47 -1.62 15.34
C ASN A 399 13.35 -0.33 14.50
N HIS A 400 13.34 -0.45 13.16
CA HIS A 400 13.19 0.69 12.28
C HIS A 400 11.70 0.95 12.03
N PHE A 401 11.21 2.05 12.56
CA PHE A 401 9.88 2.58 12.22
C PHE A 401 10.01 3.55 11.05
N ILE A 402 9.06 3.45 10.10
CA ILE A 402 8.93 4.42 9.01
C ILE A 402 8.36 5.73 9.55
#